data_b1108448ec9b497ca23c7dfb77e754b7
#
_entry.id   b1108448ec9b497ca23c7dfb77e754b7
#
_cell.length_a   1.000
_cell.length_b   1.000
_cell.length_c   1.000
_cell.angle_alpha   90.00
_cell.angle_beta   90.00
_cell.angle_gamma   90.00
#
_symmetry.space_group_name_H-M   'P 1'
#
loop_
_entity.id
_entity.type
_entity.pdbx_description
1 polymer ?
#
loop_
_entity_poly.entity_id
_entity_poly.type
_entity_poly.pdbx_seq_one_letter_code
_entity_poly.pdbx_strand_id
1 'polypeptide(L)'
;MQIEYAKVSAVGDRQDNQDRAAVVVAEDAALMLVFDGMGGHSDGAMAAEVGLKVVQDLFTASKMPIFDPQGFLYMALAQAHDEVVRLGAEVAIDFRPRATCAVCLIQESGSFWAHIGDSRIYHMRRGKLMSRSRDHSHVEVLIQEGAITEEEALDHPMRNFVECCIGGDAAVPDMSITRKKPLKEGDVLLACSDGLWSGIGDEEMSEMATRSGVALAENLKALSMMALKANAPYSDNTTGTALRYVAD
;
A
#
# COMPACT_ATOMS: atom_id res chain seq x y z
N MET A 1 8.71 -2.94 -21.51
CA MET A 1 7.43 -2.61 -20.84
C MET A 1 7.29 -1.08 -20.76
N GLN A 2 6.24 -0.50 -21.34
CA GLN A 2 5.96 0.93 -21.23
C GLN A 2 4.99 1.19 -20.08
N ILE A 3 5.30 2.15 -19.23
CA ILE A 3 4.50 2.52 -18.06
C ILE A 3 4.55 4.03 -17.81
N GLU A 4 3.46 4.59 -17.33
CA GLU A 4 3.42 5.90 -16.67
C GLU A 4 3.28 5.67 -15.17
N TYR A 5 4.01 6.40 -14.34
CA TYR A 5 3.93 6.25 -12.89
C TYR A 5 3.96 7.58 -12.17
N ALA A 6 3.41 7.60 -10.96
CA ALA A 6 3.31 8.78 -10.12
C ALA A 6 3.35 8.41 -8.64
N LYS A 7 3.72 9.39 -7.81
CA LYS A 7 3.68 9.31 -6.35
C LYS A 7 3.11 10.59 -5.77
N VAL A 8 2.33 10.46 -4.72
CA VAL A 8 1.86 11.56 -3.87
C VAL A 8 2.09 11.20 -2.40
N SER A 9 2.39 12.19 -1.58
CA SER A 9 2.42 12.06 -0.13
C SER A 9 2.14 13.42 0.49
N ALA A 10 1.19 13.47 1.42
CA ALA A 10 0.77 14.66 2.13
C ALA A 10 0.65 14.36 3.62
N VAL A 11 1.00 15.33 4.47
CA VAL A 11 0.97 15.17 5.92
C VAL A 11 -0.46 15.16 6.49
N GLY A 12 -1.43 15.73 5.76
CA GLY A 12 -2.78 15.93 6.27
C GLY A 12 -2.81 16.90 7.44
N ASP A 13 -3.70 16.62 8.42
CA ASP A 13 -3.84 17.41 9.65
C ASP A 13 -2.92 16.90 10.78
N ARG A 14 -2.05 15.93 10.50
CA ARG A 14 -1.06 15.39 11.43
C ARG A 14 0.14 16.34 11.59
N GLN A 15 0.90 16.19 12.67
CA GLN A 15 2.14 16.96 12.89
C GLN A 15 3.29 16.45 12.01
N ASP A 16 3.40 15.14 11.86
CA ASP A 16 4.47 14.45 11.12
C ASP A 16 3.89 13.51 10.07
N ASN A 17 4.66 13.25 9.02
CA ASN A 17 4.34 12.26 8.02
C ASN A 17 5.10 10.96 8.30
N GLN A 18 4.38 9.92 8.70
CA GLN A 18 4.93 8.59 8.98
C GLN A 18 4.85 7.64 7.78
N ASP A 19 4.17 8.05 6.71
CA ASP A 19 4.11 7.29 5.45
C ASP A 19 5.41 7.39 4.65
N ARG A 20 5.78 6.29 4.00
CA ARG A 20 6.85 6.25 2.99
C ARG A 20 6.35 5.55 1.75
N ALA A 21 6.77 6.06 0.58
CA ALA A 21 6.39 5.47 -0.69
C ALA A 21 7.49 5.62 -1.74
N ALA A 22 7.59 4.64 -2.63
CA ALA A 22 8.49 4.67 -3.76
C ALA A 22 7.91 3.94 -4.98
N VAL A 23 8.35 4.35 -6.16
CA VAL A 23 8.24 3.58 -7.39
C VAL A 23 9.66 3.38 -7.91
N VAL A 24 10.06 2.13 -8.06
CA VAL A 24 11.38 1.74 -8.59
C VAL A 24 11.16 1.08 -9.94
N VAL A 25 11.82 1.59 -10.97
CA VAL A 25 11.69 1.08 -12.35
C VAL A 25 13.00 0.46 -12.78
N ALA A 26 12.93 -0.78 -13.25
CA ALA A 26 14.01 -1.49 -13.92
C ALA A 26 13.66 -1.71 -15.40
N GLU A 27 14.54 -2.33 -16.20
CA GLU A 27 14.36 -2.50 -17.64
C GLU A 27 13.02 -3.19 -18.00
N ASP A 28 12.69 -4.31 -17.33
CA ASP A 28 11.50 -5.12 -17.60
C ASP A 28 10.57 -5.29 -16.40
N ALA A 29 10.79 -4.54 -15.33
CA ALA A 29 9.99 -4.63 -14.12
C ALA A 29 9.83 -3.26 -13.43
N ALA A 30 8.76 -3.12 -12.64
CA ALA A 30 8.57 -1.99 -11.77
C ALA A 30 8.06 -2.48 -10.41
N LEU A 31 8.43 -1.77 -9.35
CA LEU A 31 8.00 -2.03 -7.99
C LEU A 31 7.35 -0.79 -7.42
N MET A 32 6.11 -0.90 -6.97
CA MET A 32 5.39 0.15 -6.23
C MET A 32 5.37 -0.22 -4.76
N LEU A 33 5.66 0.75 -3.90
CA LEU A 33 5.79 0.58 -2.46
C LEU A 33 5.03 1.68 -1.73
N VAL A 34 4.23 1.30 -0.73
CA VAL A 34 3.69 2.18 0.30
C VAL A 34 3.86 1.49 1.65
N PHE A 35 4.38 2.22 2.61
CA PHE A 35 4.52 1.81 4.00
C PHE A 35 3.93 2.92 4.87
N ASP A 36 2.99 2.57 5.72
CA ASP A 36 2.33 3.46 6.67
C ASP A 36 2.82 3.13 8.08
N GLY A 37 3.52 4.07 8.68
CA GLY A 37 4.19 3.89 9.96
C GLY A 37 3.24 4.09 11.13
N MET A 38 3.19 3.11 12.02
CA MET A 38 2.40 3.13 13.26
C MET A 38 3.32 3.15 14.47
N GLY A 39 2.99 3.96 15.45
CA GLY A 39 3.75 4.09 16.69
C GLY A 39 3.85 5.55 17.12
N GLY A 40 4.10 5.79 18.41
CA GLY A 40 4.19 7.16 18.90
C GLY A 40 5.39 7.92 18.29
N HIS A 41 5.14 9.10 17.71
CA HIS A 41 6.14 10.04 17.23
C HIS A 41 7.06 9.51 16.09
N SER A 42 8.38 9.55 16.27
CA SER A 42 9.39 9.25 15.22
C SER A 42 9.49 7.77 14.84
N ASP A 43 8.99 6.87 15.66
CA ASP A 43 9.26 5.44 15.54
C ASP A 43 8.48 4.79 14.40
N GLY A 44 7.24 5.23 14.15
CA GLY A 44 6.45 4.80 13.00
C GLY A 44 7.09 5.21 11.67
N ALA A 45 7.53 6.48 11.56
CA ALA A 45 8.23 6.98 10.38
C ALA A 45 9.51 6.18 10.08
N MET A 46 10.25 5.77 11.14
CA MET A 46 11.46 4.97 11.02
C MET A 46 11.15 3.53 10.59
N ALA A 47 10.07 2.93 11.11
CA ALA A 47 9.61 1.61 10.67
C ALA A 47 9.26 1.59 9.18
N ALA A 48 8.50 2.59 8.73
CA ALA A 48 8.14 2.74 7.31
C ALA A 48 9.38 2.97 6.42
N GLU A 49 10.34 3.77 6.86
CA GLU A 49 11.59 4.06 6.13
C GLU A 49 12.45 2.81 5.97
N VAL A 50 12.68 2.08 7.08
CA VAL A 50 13.49 0.85 7.07
C VAL A 50 12.81 -0.23 6.24
N GLY A 51 11.51 -0.47 6.44
CA GLY A 51 10.76 -1.45 5.66
C GLY A 51 10.82 -1.18 4.17
N LEU A 52 10.55 0.07 3.76
CA LEU A 52 10.62 0.48 2.36
C LEU A 52 12.02 0.27 1.78
N LYS A 53 13.07 0.73 2.51
CA LYS A 53 14.44 0.62 2.04
C LYS A 53 14.88 -0.83 1.82
N VAL A 54 14.56 -1.74 2.72
CA VAL A 54 14.88 -3.17 2.59
C VAL A 54 14.29 -3.75 1.32
N VAL A 55 13.00 -3.53 1.08
CA VAL A 55 12.32 -4.07 -0.11
C VAL A 55 12.88 -3.44 -1.40
N GLN A 56 13.16 -2.15 -1.39
CA GLN A 56 13.76 -1.43 -2.51
C GLN A 56 15.17 -1.93 -2.85
N ASP A 57 16.02 -2.12 -1.84
CA ASP A 57 17.39 -2.59 -2.01
C ASP A 57 17.40 -4.02 -2.57
N LEU A 58 16.54 -4.91 -2.07
CA LEU A 58 16.39 -6.27 -2.58
C LEU A 58 15.92 -6.30 -4.03
N PHE A 59 14.94 -5.47 -4.40
CA PHE A 59 14.50 -5.36 -5.79
C PHE A 59 15.62 -4.89 -6.70
N THR A 60 16.35 -3.86 -6.30
CA THR A 60 17.46 -3.28 -7.09
C THR A 60 18.62 -4.28 -7.28
N ALA A 61 18.87 -5.13 -6.28
CA ALA A 61 19.89 -6.17 -6.35
C ALA A 61 19.46 -7.43 -7.14
N SER A 62 18.16 -7.55 -7.45
CA SER A 62 17.63 -8.74 -8.13
C SER A 62 17.88 -8.70 -9.63
N LYS A 63 18.05 -9.89 -10.23
CA LYS A 63 18.07 -10.03 -11.69
C LYS A 63 16.65 -9.95 -12.25
N MET A 64 16.50 -9.23 -13.35
CA MET A 64 15.21 -9.07 -14.03
C MET A 64 15.11 -9.99 -15.26
N PRO A 65 13.91 -10.51 -15.58
CA PRO A 65 12.73 -10.50 -14.69
C PRO A 65 12.93 -11.42 -13.49
N ILE A 66 12.26 -11.12 -12.38
CA ILE A 66 12.30 -11.96 -11.17
C ILE A 66 11.62 -13.29 -11.46
N PHE A 67 12.35 -14.39 -11.31
CA PHE A 67 11.90 -15.74 -11.66
C PHE A 67 10.74 -16.23 -10.80
N ASP A 68 10.77 -15.97 -9.49
CA ASP A 68 9.70 -16.27 -8.54
C ASP A 68 9.20 -14.99 -7.85
N PRO A 69 8.23 -14.29 -8.46
CA PRO A 69 7.69 -13.06 -7.91
C PRO A 69 7.06 -13.20 -6.53
N GLN A 70 6.36 -14.33 -6.27
CA GLN A 70 5.71 -14.56 -4.98
C GLN A 70 6.73 -14.85 -3.89
N GLY A 71 7.72 -15.69 -4.17
CA GLY A 71 8.83 -15.94 -3.25
C GLY A 71 9.66 -14.69 -2.96
N PHE A 72 9.91 -13.85 -3.98
CA PHE A 72 10.56 -12.55 -3.79
C PHE A 72 9.77 -11.65 -2.84
N LEU A 73 8.46 -11.49 -3.07
CA LEU A 73 7.60 -10.64 -2.22
C LEU A 73 7.57 -11.14 -0.77
N TYR A 74 7.44 -12.46 -0.58
CA TYR A 74 7.47 -13.06 0.75
C TYR A 74 8.80 -12.77 1.47
N MET A 75 9.92 -13.09 0.82
CA MET A 75 11.26 -12.91 1.40
C MET A 75 11.57 -11.44 1.69
N ALA A 76 11.17 -10.55 0.79
CA ALA A 76 11.41 -9.11 0.95
C ALA A 76 10.63 -8.53 2.13
N LEU A 77 9.37 -8.92 2.32
CA LEU A 77 8.56 -8.47 3.44
C LEU A 77 8.98 -9.14 4.77
N ALA A 78 9.37 -10.41 4.76
CA ALA A 78 9.91 -11.08 5.93
C ALA A 78 11.22 -10.40 6.40
N GLN A 79 12.12 -10.08 5.47
CA GLN A 79 13.35 -9.36 5.81
C GLN A 79 13.07 -7.92 6.27
N ALA A 80 12.11 -7.23 5.66
CA ALA A 80 11.68 -5.91 6.13
C ALA A 80 11.12 -5.97 7.57
N HIS A 81 10.31 -7.00 7.85
CA HIS A 81 9.81 -7.25 9.21
C HIS A 81 10.96 -7.45 10.21
N ASP A 82 11.92 -8.32 9.90
CA ASP A 82 13.06 -8.60 10.77
C ASP A 82 13.89 -7.34 11.09
N GLU A 83 14.11 -6.47 10.09
CA GLU A 83 14.85 -5.23 10.30
C GLU A 83 14.06 -4.24 11.16
N VAL A 84 12.74 -4.14 10.99
CA VAL A 84 11.89 -3.28 11.84
C VAL A 84 11.81 -3.84 13.27
N VAL A 85 11.75 -5.16 13.46
CA VAL A 85 11.82 -5.79 14.79
C VAL A 85 13.14 -5.42 15.50
N ARG A 86 14.27 -5.43 14.78
CA ARG A 86 15.58 -5.04 15.34
C ARG A 86 15.61 -3.59 15.84
N LEU A 87 14.92 -2.66 15.16
CA LEU A 87 14.81 -1.27 15.64
C LEU A 87 14.16 -1.20 17.03
N GLY A 88 13.18 -2.05 17.29
CA GLY A 88 12.44 -2.07 18.54
C GLY A 88 13.00 -3.03 19.59
N ALA A 89 14.18 -3.63 19.41
CA ALA A 89 14.68 -4.72 20.26
C ALA A 89 14.78 -4.36 21.74
N GLU A 90 15.12 -3.10 22.06
CA GLU A 90 15.25 -2.60 23.43
C GLU A 90 14.00 -1.83 23.93
N VAL A 91 12.95 -1.78 23.11
CA VAL A 91 11.70 -1.07 23.42
C VAL A 91 10.65 -2.06 23.93
N ALA A 92 9.86 -1.65 24.93
CA ALA A 92 8.74 -2.47 25.40
C ALA A 92 7.75 -2.73 24.25
N ILE A 93 7.18 -3.93 24.20
CA ILE A 93 6.42 -4.44 23.04
C ILE A 93 5.31 -3.49 22.55
N ASP A 94 4.63 -2.81 23.48
CA ASP A 94 3.53 -1.89 23.15
C ASP A 94 3.99 -0.60 22.43
N PHE A 95 5.28 -0.26 22.54
CA PHE A 95 5.87 0.95 21.96
C PHE A 95 6.82 0.66 20.79
N ARG A 96 6.98 -0.60 20.41
CA ARG A 96 7.87 -0.97 19.30
C ARG A 96 7.40 -0.39 17.98
N PRO A 97 8.35 0.04 17.12
CA PRO A 97 8.06 0.50 15.77
C PRO A 97 7.28 -0.53 14.95
N ARG A 98 6.26 -0.08 14.23
CA ARG A 98 5.43 -0.91 13.36
C ARG A 98 5.08 -0.15 12.10
N ALA A 99 4.76 -0.88 11.03
CA ALA A 99 4.18 -0.30 9.84
C ALA A 99 3.27 -1.30 9.13
N THR A 100 2.27 -0.80 8.42
CA THR A 100 1.58 -1.56 7.37
C THR A 100 2.36 -1.46 6.07
N CYS A 101 2.08 -2.30 5.09
CA CYS A 101 2.70 -2.18 3.78
C CYS A 101 1.82 -2.69 2.65
N ALA A 102 1.94 -2.05 1.49
CA ALA A 102 1.37 -2.45 0.22
C ALA A 102 2.48 -2.44 -0.85
N VAL A 103 2.78 -3.60 -1.42
CA VAL A 103 3.85 -3.81 -2.39
C VAL A 103 3.30 -4.44 -3.65
N CYS A 104 3.54 -3.82 -4.80
CA CYS A 104 3.12 -4.31 -6.10
C CYS A 104 4.31 -4.43 -7.04
N LEU A 105 4.63 -5.66 -7.44
CA LEU A 105 5.62 -5.97 -8.47
C LEU A 105 4.92 -6.14 -9.81
N ILE A 106 5.40 -5.42 -10.82
CA ILE A 106 4.89 -5.46 -12.19
C ILE A 106 6.00 -5.97 -13.11
N GLN A 107 5.73 -7.03 -13.86
CA GLN A 107 6.61 -7.56 -14.91
C GLN A 107 5.82 -8.41 -15.91
N GLU A 108 6.30 -8.53 -17.15
CA GLU A 108 5.71 -9.39 -18.17
C GLU A 108 4.18 -9.22 -18.36
N SER A 109 3.67 -8.00 -18.48
CA SER A 109 2.24 -7.73 -18.60
C SER A 109 1.38 -8.32 -17.46
N GLY A 110 1.92 -8.40 -16.25
CA GLY A 110 1.21 -8.85 -15.06
C GLY A 110 1.69 -8.16 -13.81
N SER A 111 0.86 -8.18 -12.78
CA SER A 111 1.19 -7.69 -11.44
C SER A 111 1.06 -8.78 -10.40
N PHE A 112 1.89 -8.69 -9.38
CA PHE A 112 1.89 -9.53 -8.19
C PHE A 112 1.87 -8.61 -6.98
N TRP A 113 1.01 -8.88 -6.02
CA TRP A 113 0.79 -8.02 -4.87
C TRP A 113 1.14 -8.73 -3.59
N ALA A 114 1.70 -7.99 -2.66
CA ALA A 114 1.81 -8.41 -1.27
C ALA A 114 1.42 -7.25 -0.37
N HIS A 115 0.68 -7.52 0.71
CA HIS A 115 0.39 -6.53 1.71
C HIS A 115 0.30 -7.15 3.10
N ILE A 116 0.52 -6.30 4.11
CA ILE A 116 0.35 -6.57 5.54
C ILE A 116 -0.31 -5.33 6.13
N GLY A 117 -1.44 -5.50 6.82
CA GLY A 117 -2.21 -4.41 7.39
C GLY A 117 -3.35 -3.94 6.48
N ASP A 118 -3.66 -2.67 6.55
CA ASP A 118 -4.78 -1.99 5.88
C ASP A 118 -4.35 -1.00 4.78
N SER A 119 -3.06 -0.89 4.50
CA SER A 119 -2.60 -0.28 3.24
C SER A 119 -3.07 -1.12 2.07
N ARG A 120 -3.68 -0.48 1.07
CA ARG A 120 -4.40 -1.18 -0.01
C ARG A 120 -3.70 -1.12 -1.36
N ILE A 121 -3.97 -2.14 -2.19
CA ILE A 121 -3.60 -2.17 -3.61
C ILE A 121 -4.88 -2.34 -4.42
N TYR A 122 -5.04 -1.48 -5.42
CA TYR A 122 -6.17 -1.45 -6.35
C TYR A 122 -5.71 -1.75 -7.76
N HIS A 123 -6.49 -2.52 -8.49
CA HIS A 123 -6.40 -2.68 -9.93
C HIS A 123 -7.68 -2.14 -10.56
N MET A 124 -7.55 -1.13 -11.38
CA MET A 124 -8.67 -0.39 -11.96
C MET A 124 -8.54 -0.35 -13.48
N ARG A 125 -9.68 -0.36 -14.18
CA ARG A 125 -9.76 -0.32 -15.63
C ARG A 125 -10.99 0.46 -16.07
N ARG A 126 -10.80 1.53 -16.86
CA ARG A 126 -11.89 2.29 -17.50
C ARG A 126 -13.00 2.68 -16.52
N GLY A 127 -12.66 3.29 -15.40
CA GLY A 127 -13.58 3.73 -14.35
C GLY A 127 -14.14 2.62 -13.46
N LYS A 128 -13.63 1.39 -13.55
CA LYS A 128 -14.13 0.27 -12.76
C LYS A 128 -13.05 -0.37 -11.93
N LEU A 129 -13.42 -0.74 -10.70
CA LEU A 129 -12.60 -1.59 -9.86
C LEU A 129 -12.61 -3.03 -10.43
N MET A 130 -11.42 -3.54 -10.75
CA MET A 130 -11.22 -4.92 -11.17
C MET A 130 -10.94 -5.84 -9.98
N SER A 131 -10.14 -5.36 -9.03
CA SER A 131 -9.87 -6.02 -7.74
C SER A 131 -9.14 -5.07 -6.80
N ARG A 132 -9.27 -5.29 -5.50
CA ARG A 132 -8.45 -4.68 -4.45
C ARG A 132 -7.95 -5.71 -3.45
N SER A 133 -6.97 -5.35 -2.66
CA SER A 133 -6.56 -6.12 -1.47
C SER A 133 -7.67 -6.06 -0.41
N ARG A 134 -7.69 -7.06 0.49
CA ARG A 134 -8.55 -7.07 1.67
C ARG A 134 -7.69 -6.81 2.90
N ASP A 135 -8.14 -5.92 3.76
CA ASP A 135 -7.36 -5.46 4.89
C ASP A 135 -7.13 -6.56 5.92
N HIS A 136 -5.99 -6.53 6.59
CA HIS A 136 -5.78 -7.29 7.83
C HIS A 136 -6.25 -6.45 9.02
N SER A 137 -7.55 -6.16 9.07
CA SER A 137 -8.19 -5.37 10.10
C SER A 137 -9.30 -6.14 10.81
N HIS A 138 -9.63 -5.74 12.02
CA HIS A 138 -10.68 -6.40 12.80
C HIS A 138 -12.04 -6.35 12.10
N VAL A 139 -12.39 -5.24 11.50
CA VAL A 139 -13.66 -5.10 10.77
C VAL A 139 -13.73 -5.98 9.54
N GLU A 140 -12.62 -6.20 8.83
CA GLU A 140 -12.58 -7.13 7.69
C GLU A 140 -12.83 -8.58 8.15
N VAL A 141 -12.30 -8.99 9.31
CA VAL A 141 -12.61 -10.30 9.92
C VAL A 141 -14.11 -10.42 10.20
N LEU A 142 -14.72 -9.42 10.83
CA LEU A 142 -16.16 -9.42 11.11
C LEU A 142 -17.02 -9.48 9.84
N ILE A 143 -16.62 -8.80 8.77
CA ILE A 143 -17.29 -8.87 7.45
C ILE A 143 -17.19 -10.28 6.88
N GLN A 144 -16.02 -10.91 6.91
CA GLN A 144 -15.81 -12.26 6.39
C GLN A 144 -16.61 -13.32 7.16
N GLU A 145 -16.78 -13.14 8.47
CA GLU A 145 -17.62 -13.99 9.32
C GLU A 145 -19.12 -13.72 9.16
N GLY A 146 -19.48 -12.66 8.42
CA GLY A 146 -20.88 -12.23 8.23
C GLY A 146 -21.50 -11.61 9.48
N ALA A 147 -20.68 -11.17 10.43
CA ALA A 147 -21.12 -10.52 11.66
C ALA A 147 -21.58 -9.07 11.43
N ILE A 148 -20.94 -8.38 10.47
CA ILE A 148 -21.30 -7.03 10.05
C ILE A 148 -21.23 -6.92 8.52
N THR A 149 -21.92 -5.91 7.96
CA THR A 149 -21.84 -5.55 6.54
C THR A 149 -20.69 -4.58 6.27
N GLU A 150 -20.30 -4.40 5.00
CA GLU A 150 -19.31 -3.39 4.60
C GLU A 150 -19.76 -1.96 4.99
N GLU A 151 -21.07 -1.68 4.96
CA GLU A 151 -21.61 -0.39 5.36
C GLU A 151 -21.49 -0.16 6.88
N GLU A 152 -21.79 -1.18 7.69
CA GLU A 152 -21.64 -1.09 9.16
C GLU A 152 -20.17 -0.97 9.60
N ALA A 153 -19.24 -1.47 8.81
CA ALA A 153 -17.82 -1.36 9.10
C ALA A 153 -17.30 0.08 9.04
N LEU A 154 -17.91 0.95 8.23
CA LEU A 154 -17.49 2.34 8.07
C LEU A 154 -17.56 3.16 9.39
N ASP A 155 -18.56 2.86 10.22
CA ASP A 155 -18.79 3.54 11.49
C ASP A 155 -18.43 2.67 12.71
N HIS A 156 -17.80 1.51 12.49
CA HIS A 156 -17.48 0.59 13.56
C HIS A 156 -16.39 1.15 14.50
N PRO A 157 -16.52 1.00 15.84
CA PRO A 157 -15.54 1.52 16.80
C PRO A 157 -14.10 0.98 16.59
N MET A 158 -13.97 -0.24 16.06
CA MET A 158 -12.70 -0.90 15.79
C MET A 158 -12.25 -0.79 14.32
N ARG A 159 -12.81 0.15 13.54
CA ARG A 159 -12.50 0.26 12.10
C ARG A 159 -11.02 0.49 11.78
N ASN A 160 -10.30 1.17 12.69
CA ASN A 160 -8.87 1.46 12.55
C ASN A 160 -7.98 0.45 13.29
N PHE A 161 -8.56 -0.68 13.74
CA PHE A 161 -7.76 -1.70 14.44
C PHE A 161 -7.15 -2.66 13.44
N VAL A 162 -5.83 -2.53 13.28
CA VAL A 162 -5.01 -3.36 12.38
C VAL A 162 -4.56 -4.62 13.11
N GLU A 163 -4.86 -5.80 12.56
CA GLU A 163 -4.50 -7.11 13.15
C GLU A 163 -3.07 -7.53 12.84
N CYS A 164 -2.53 -7.12 11.68
CA CYS A 164 -1.21 -7.51 11.22
C CYS A 164 -0.38 -6.31 10.79
N CYS A 165 0.88 -6.27 11.20
CA CYS A 165 1.85 -5.25 10.81
C CYS A 165 3.27 -5.83 10.76
N ILE A 166 4.19 -5.17 10.06
CA ILE A 166 5.63 -5.46 10.19
C ILE A 166 6.16 -4.79 11.47
N GLY A 167 7.17 -5.38 12.09
CA GLY A 167 7.70 -4.92 13.38
C GLY A 167 6.84 -5.37 14.57
N GLY A 168 7.04 -4.76 15.73
CA GLY A 168 6.34 -5.10 16.96
C GLY A 168 6.78 -6.44 17.56
N ASP A 169 6.13 -7.53 17.20
CA ASP A 169 6.50 -8.89 17.62
C ASP A 169 7.62 -9.46 16.72
N ALA A 170 8.33 -10.46 17.22
CA ALA A 170 9.34 -11.19 16.44
C ALA A 170 8.75 -12.26 15.50
N ALA A 171 7.49 -12.63 15.69
CA ALA A 171 6.82 -13.57 14.81
C ALA A 171 6.50 -12.90 13.45
N VAL A 172 6.86 -13.57 12.36
CA VAL A 172 6.53 -13.10 11.00
C VAL A 172 5.01 -12.99 10.88
N PRO A 173 4.46 -11.81 10.53
CA PRO A 173 3.03 -11.61 10.43
C PRO A 173 2.43 -12.36 9.24
N ASP A 174 1.13 -12.60 9.29
CA ASP A 174 0.39 -13.08 8.12
C ASP A 174 0.50 -12.08 6.97
N MET A 175 0.81 -12.61 5.78
CA MET A 175 0.97 -11.84 4.54
C MET A 175 -0.03 -12.30 3.49
N SER A 176 -0.73 -11.38 2.88
CA SER A 176 -1.52 -11.69 1.69
C SER A 176 -0.68 -11.51 0.43
N ILE A 177 -0.43 -12.61 -0.30
CA ILE A 177 0.33 -12.59 -1.55
C ILE A 177 -0.53 -13.14 -2.68
N THR A 178 -0.66 -12.39 -3.78
CA THR A 178 -1.51 -12.77 -4.90
C THR A 178 -0.77 -13.60 -5.95
N ARG A 179 -1.52 -14.37 -6.74
CA ARG A 179 -1.05 -14.91 -8.01
C ARG A 179 -0.96 -13.80 -9.06
N LYS A 180 -0.29 -14.07 -10.19
CA LYS A 180 -0.20 -13.14 -11.33
C LYS A 180 -1.58 -12.64 -11.73
N LYS A 181 -1.75 -11.30 -11.73
CA LYS A 181 -2.92 -10.61 -12.26
C LYS A 181 -2.56 -10.02 -13.62
N PRO A 182 -3.19 -10.46 -14.72
CA PRO A 182 -2.84 -9.96 -16.05
C PRO A 182 -3.26 -8.51 -16.21
N LEU A 183 -2.38 -7.70 -16.79
CA LEU A 183 -2.61 -6.31 -17.12
C LEU A 183 -2.99 -6.14 -18.60
N LYS A 184 -3.80 -5.15 -18.88
CA LYS A 184 -4.15 -4.67 -20.20
C LYS A 184 -3.80 -3.20 -20.33
N GLU A 185 -3.62 -2.76 -21.55
CA GLU A 185 -3.39 -1.34 -21.85
C GLU A 185 -4.44 -0.43 -21.21
N GLY A 186 -3.97 0.62 -20.53
CA GLY A 186 -4.79 1.57 -19.80
C GLY A 186 -5.19 1.14 -18.39
N ASP A 187 -4.78 -0.06 -17.94
CA ASP A 187 -4.97 -0.45 -16.53
C ASP A 187 -4.18 0.48 -15.62
N VAL A 188 -4.80 0.81 -14.49
CA VAL A 188 -4.16 1.57 -13.42
C VAL A 188 -4.06 0.70 -12.19
N LEU A 189 -2.85 0.62 -11.64
CA LEU A 189 -2.57 0.07 -10.32
C LEU A 189 -2.34 1.24 -9.36
N LEU A 190 -2.88 1.16 -8.15
CA LEU A 190 -2.68 2.13 -7.08
C LEU A 190 -2.36 1.36 -5.81
N ALA A 191 -1.25 1.70 -5.15
CA ALA A 191 -0.99 1.31 -3.77
C ALA A 191 -1.09 2.56 -2.89
N CYS A 192 -1.74 2.47 -1.73
CA CYS A 192 -1.97 3.64 -0.88
C CYS A 192 -2.15 3.29 0.60
N SER A 193 -1.84 4.26 1.47
CA SER A 193 -2.18 4.24 2.90
C SER A 193 -3.67 4.51 3.15
N ASP A 194 -4.11 4.28 4.38
CA ASP A 194 -5.50 4.44 4.80
C ASP A 194 -6.00 5.89 4.66
N GLY A 195 -5.15 6.89 4.90
CA GLY A 195 -5.53 8.28 4.72
C GLY A 195 -5.93 8.65 3.29
N LEU A 196 -5.55 7.85 2.29
CA LEU A 196 -6.01 8.07 0.92
C LEU A 196 -7.34 7.37 0.64
N TRP A 197 -7.50 6.10 1.05
CA TRP A 197 -8.70 5.36 0.69
C TRP A 197 -9.88 5.57 1.65
N SER A 198 -9.65 5.94 2.92
CA SER A 198 -10.73 6.06 3.92
C SER A 198 -11.73 7.17 3.62
N GLY A 199 -11.35 8.16 2.82
CA GLY A 199 -12.23 9.28 2.45
C GLY A 199 -12.86 9.19 1.06
N ILE A 200 -12.59 8.12 0.29
CA ILE A 200 -13.04 7.98 -1.10
C ILE A 200 -13.59 6.58 -1.32
N GLY A 201 -14.80 6.49 -1.88
CA GLY A 201 -15.39 5.21 -2.28
C GLY A 201 -14.64 4.55 -3.44
N ASP A 202 -14.66 3.22 -3.51
CA ASP A 202 -13.95 2.43 -4.53
C ASP A 202 -14.34 2.81 -5.97
N GLU A 203 -15.62 3.15 -6.20
CA GLU A 203 -16.13 3.56 -7.50
C GLU A 203 -15.58 4.93 -7.92
N GLU A 204 -15.70 5.93 -7.06
CA GLU A 204 -15.18 7.28 -7.28
C GLU A 204 -13.65 7.28 -7.45
N MET A 205 -12.94 6.47 -6.65
CA MET A 205 -11.51 6.26 -6.80
C MET A 205 -11.15 5.69 -8.17
N SER A 206 -11.91 4.68 -8.63
CA SER A 206 -11.67 4.03 -9.91
C SER A 206 -11.92 4.97 -11.10
N GLU A 207 -12.98 5.76 -11.05
CA GLU A 207 -13.28 6.77 -12.07
C GLU A 207 -12.19 7.82 -12.15
N MET A 208 -11.78 8.37 -11.01
CA MET A 208 -10.76 9.42 -10.94
C MET A 208 -9.38 8.92 -11.38
N ALA A 209 -8.94 7.76 -10.88
CA ALA A 209 -7.61 7.21 -11.17
C ALA A 209 -7.43 6.88 -12.67
N THR A 210 -8.50 6.44 -13.34
CA THR A 210 -8.43 5.98 -14.74
C THR A 210 -8.88 7.02 -15.78
N ARG A 211 -9.07 8.28 -15.38
CA ARG A 211 -9.44 9.36 -16.32
C ARG A 211 -8.45 9.42 -17.49
N SER A 212 -9.00 9.33 -18.70
CA SER A 212 -8.23 9.42 -19.94
C SER A 212 -7.94 10.87 -20.32
N GLY A 213 -6.82 11.08 -21.04
CA GLY A 213 -6.42 12.43 -21.48
C GLY A 213 -5.86 13.32 -20.38
N VAL A 214 -5.68 12.78 -19.18
CA VAL A 214 -5.08 13.46 -18.02
C VAL A 214 -3.87 12.67 -17.57
N ALA A 215 -2.78 13.35 -17.23
CA ALA A 215 -1.59 12.71 -16.70
C ALA A 215 -1.90 11.96 -15.39
N LEU A 216 -1.31 10.77 -15.21
CA LEU A 216 -1.54 9.95 -14.01
C LEU A 216 -1.20 10.72 -12.73
N ALA A 217 -0.16 11.53 -12.76
CA ALA A 217 0.25 12.37 -11.62
C ALA A 217 -0.84 13.39 -11.23
N GLU A 218 -1.57 13.96 -12.18
CA GLU A 218 -2.67 14.88 -11.92
C GLU A 218 -3.89 14.14 -11.34
N ASN A 219 -4.19 12.95 -11.86
CA ASN A 219 -5.25 12.11 -11.31
C ASN A 219 -4.94 11.72 -9.85
N LEU A 220 -3.71 11.28 -9.58
CA LEU A 220 -3.29 10.89 -8.24
C LEU A 220 -3.30 12.07 -7.26
N LYS A 221 -2.85 13.25 -7.71
CA LYS A 221 -2.92 14.49 -6.92
C LYS A 221 -4.36 14.87 -6.60
N ALA A 222 -5.26 14.75 -7.57
CA ALA A 222 -6.69 15.04 -7.34
C ALA A 222 -7.29 14.08 -6.32
N LEU A 223 -6.98 12.78 -6.39
CA LEU A 223 -7.40 11.78 -5.38
C LEU A 223 -6.92 12.14 -3.99
N SER A 224 -5.63 12.48 -3.84
CA SER A 224 -5.08 12.89 -2.54
C SER A 224 -5.79 14.13 -1.98
N MET A 225 -6.07 15.13 -2.81
CA MET A 225 -6.81 16.33 -2.38
C MET A 225 -8.26 16.02 -1.99
N MET A 226 -8.92 15.09 -2.66
CA MET A 226 -10.27 14.63 -2.32
C MET A 226 -10.27 13.94 -0.97
N ALA A 227 -9.34 13.01 -0.72
CA ALA A 227 -9.19 12.29 0.54
C ALA A 227 -8.95 13.24 1.71
N LEU A 228 -8.00 14.16 1.57
CA LEU A 228 -7.71 15.18 2.59
C LEU A 228 -8.96 16.03 2.91
N LYS A 229 -9.69 16.45 1.89
CA LYS A 229 -10.90 17.25 2.08
C LYS A 229 -12.02 16.45 2.75
N ALA A 230 -12.20 15.20 2.39
CA ALA A 230 -13.25 14.33 2.96
C ALA A 230 -13.02 14.06 4.45
N ASN A 231 -11.76 13.92 4.86
CA ASN A 231 -11.36 13.60 6.23
C ASN A 231 -11.04 14.84 7.10
N ALA A 232 -11.09 16.05 6.55
CA ALA A 232 -10.81 17.27 7.31
C ALA A 232 -11.85 17.51 8.42
N PRO A 233 -11.47 18.02 9.60
CA PRO A 233 -10.15 18.50 10.02
C PRO A 233 -9.29 17.43 10.72
N TYR A 234 -9.47 16.17 10.42
CA TYR A 234 -8.77 15.02 11.05
C TYR A 234 -8.13 14.11 10.02
N SER A 235 -7.74 14.66 8.86
CA SER A 235 -7.10 13.89 7.80
C SER A 235 -5.78 13.31 8.24
N ASP A 236 -5.56 12.03 7.92
CA ASP A 236 -4.30 11.32 8.18
C ASP A 236 -3.23 11.63 7.13
N ASN A 237 -2.04 11.11 7.34
CA ASN A 237 -1.02 11.05 6.31
C ASN A 237 -1.61 10.35 5.08
N THR A 238 -1.54 11.00 3.94
CA THR A 238 -2.24 10.58 2.72
C THR A 238 -1.23 10.31 1.63
N THR A 239 -0.93 9.02 1.40
CA THR A 239 0.16 8.62 0.52
C THR A 239 -0.31 7.57 -0.49
N GLY A 240 0.16 7.70 -1.73
CA GLY A 240 -0.10 6.73 -2.78
C GLY A 240 0.95 6.69 -3.87
N THR A 241 1.12 5.52 -4.47
CA THR A 241 1.86 5.30 -5.70
C THR A 241 0.93 4.73 -6.75
N ALA A 242 0.98 5.25 -7.96
CA ALA A 242 0.16 4.78 -9.06
C ALA A 242 1.01 4.42 -10.28
N LEU A 243 0.57 3.43 -11.05
CA LEU A 243 1.16 3.03 -12.31
C LEU A 243 0.06 2.78 -13.34
N ARG A 244 0.20 3.40 -14.52
CA ARG A 244 -0.63 3.10 -15.70
C ARG A 244 0.17 2.23 -16.65
N TYR A 245 -0.37 1.06 -16.96
CA TYR A 245 0.23 0.15 -17.94
C TYR A 245 -0.07 0.65 -19.35
N VAL A 246 0.99 0.91 -20.13
CA VAL A 246 0.91 1.25 -21.53
C VAL A 246 1.48 0.07 -22.29
N ALA A 247 0.68 -0.58 -23.14
CA ALA A 247 1.18 -1.70 -23.94
C ALA A 247 2.30 -1.25 -24.90
N ASP A 248 3.20 -2.16 -25.23
CA ASP A 248 4.27 -1.92 -26.21
C ASP A 248 3.72 -1.70 -27.62
#